data_ea25ca1f57c6a392edd0456340bb0cda
#
_entry.id   ea25ca1f57c6a392edd0456340bb0cda
#
_cell.length_a   1.000
_cell.length_b   1.000
_cell.length_c   1.000
_cell.angle_alpha   90.00
_cell.angle_beta   90.00
_cell.angle_gamma   90.00
#
_symmetry.space_group_name_H-M   'P 1'
#
loop_
_entity.id
_entity.type
_entity.pdbx_description
1 polymer ?
#
loop_
_entity_poly.entity_id
_entity_poly.type
_entity_poly.pdbx_seq_one_letter_code
_entity_poly.pdbx_strand_id
1 'polypeptide(L)'
;MISKEYLGHRLLQRGFRDWFLYMFRIIDGNDFVIEPIHEDMFEQMQRVIDGKDIRINENLCPRSAKTTLAKYLVVYTMTLNPRSHIIYTSFSQDLLMQIAQEIAAIMQHPVYKAMYPATAPVLSQEQLDPVDEFWKDYLFEQTKDTKFSSRKITTAYGGVVLFASIGSAITGFGAGRRDSKVFAGFLLIDDANKPADIRSETMRKKVHTYFVETLFTRLNSSNTPVINIQQRLHVEDLTGFLETTYGFKTFKHPLLDENGECTLPRQYTPERVAELQKDPYTFSAQYMQSPVIEGGNLIKTEWFRRFNVLPAKFDSLFIVADTAFTEKKSADNSAFGLFGTVGKDIYMVDGYCKKVIFPDLCRDMVSFYESARARFNNVTLSAIHIENKGSGISLIQQLREKGLPISELTPTVHNQELKKDQVADKYTRFMEVAADLESGYFHIPESAPWLLEFISECEAFTGGKQDAHDDFVDVAIYALKIRRKATQTDWGTFKNNFIRRF
;
A
#
# COMPACT_ATOMS: atom_id res chain seq x y z
N MET A 1 5.80 -30.60 -42.84
CA MET A 1 5.24 -29.41 -42.20
C MET A 1 4.73 -29.83 -40.84
N ILE A 2 5.21 -29.25 -39.74
CA ILE A 2 4.76 -29.59 -38.38
C ILE A 2 3.28 -29.21 -38.28
N SER A 3 2.41 -30.12 -37.77
CA SER A 3 0.98 -29.79 -37.58
C SER A 3 0.81 -28.74 -36.48
N LYS A 4 -0.25 -27.94 -36.54
CA LYS A 4 -0.56 -26.95 -35.50
C LYS A 4 -0.85 -27.62 -34.16
N GLU A 5 -1.46 -28.80 -34.19
CA GLU A 5 -1.77 -29.64 -33.02
C GLU A 5 -0.49 -30.07 -32.31
N TYR A 6 0.49 -30.61 -33.06
CA TYR A 6 1.79 -30.97 -32.52
C TYR A 6 2.49 -29.78 -31.87
N LEU A 7 2.46 -28.62 -32.54
CA LEU A 7 3.03 -27.37 -31.98
C LEU A 7 2.30 -26.98 -30.68
N GLY A 8 0.98 -27.05 -30.66
CA GLY A 8 0.17 -26.76 -29.48
C GLY A 8 0.57 -27.64 -28.30
N HIS A 9 0.71 -28.93 -28.53
CA HIS A 9 1.13 -29.88 -27.53
C HIS A 9 2.55 -29.57 -27.00
N ARG A 10 3.50 -29.32 -27.88
CA ARG A 10 4.88 -28.97 -27.49
C ARG A 10 4.95 -27.67 -26.69
N LEU A 11 4.10 -26.66 -26.98
CA LEU A 11 4.03 -25.43 -26.22
C LEU A 11 3.51 -25.66 -24.80
N LEU A 12 2.50 -26.51 -24.62
CA LEU A 12 2.01 -26.85 -23.28
C LEU A 12 3.10 -27.53 -22.43
N GLN A 13 3.91 -28.41 -23.01
CA GLN A 13 5.03 -29.05 -22.33
C GLN A 13 6.13 -28.07 -21.91
N ARG A 14 6.24 -26.91 -22.56
CA ARG A 14 7.20 -25.86 -22.20
C ARG A 14 6.78 -25.00 -21.00
N GLY A 15 5.53 -25.13 -20.58
CA GLY A 15 4.98 -24.39 -19.45
C GLY A 15 4.24 -23.11 -19.83
N PHE A 16 3.69 -22.48 -18.80
CA PHE A 16 2.77 -21.35 -18.96
C PHE A 16 3.41 -20.16 -19.68
N ARG A 17 4.65 -19.79 -19.33
CA ARG A 17 5.35 -18.66 -19.92
C ARG A 17 5.46 -18.74 -21.45
N ASP A 18 6.03 -19.82 -21.97
CA ASP A 18 6.25 -20.00 -23.41
C ASP A 18 4.94 -20.11 -24.18
N TRP A 19 3.97 -20.80 -23.57
CA TRP A 19 2.63 -20.92 -24.10
C TRP A 19 1.93 -19.56 -24.16
N PHE A 20 2.00 -18.77 -23.11
CA PHE A 20 1.42 -17.43 -23.04
C PHE A 20 2.02 -16.52 -24.11
N LEU A 21 3.33 -16.42 -24.20
CA LEU A 21 4.00 -15.54 -25.15
C LEU A 21 3.63 -15.86 -26.59
N TYR A 22 3.58 -17.15 -26.93
CA TYR A 22 3.17 -17.60 -28.25
C TYR A 22 1.71 -17.25 -28.55
N MET A 23 0.82 -17.59 -27.61
CA MET A 23 -0.62 -17.38 -27.80
C MET A 23 -0.99 -15.89 -27.82
N PHE A 24 -0.37 -15.10 -26.96
CA PHE A 24 -0.55 -13.65 -26.94
C PHE A 24 -0.16 -13.02 -28.29
N ARG A 25 1.02 -13.36 -28.79
CA ARG A 25 1.48 -12.86 -30.10
C ARG A 25 0.51 -13.20 -31.24
N ILE A 26 -0.04 -14.40 -31.24
CA ILE A 26 -0.93 -14.87 -32.31
C ILE A 26 -2.33 -14.26 -32.19
N ILE A 27 -2.85 -14.06 -30.99
CA ILE A 27 -4.22 -13.60 -30.74
C ILE A 27 -4.30 -12.07 -30.71
N ASP A 28 -3.36 -11.43 -30.02
CA ASP A 28 -3.32 -9.98 -29.86
C ASP A 28 -2.56 -9.28 -31.00
N GLY A 29 -1.84 -10.06 -31.83
CA GLY A 29 -1.13 -9.58 -33.04
C GLY A 29 0.18 -8.85 -32.76
N ASN A 30 0.61 -8.75 -31.51
CA ASN A 30 1.84 -8.07 -31.08
C ASN A 30 2.60 -8.92 -30.07
N ASP A 31 3.91 -8.71 -29.97
CA ASP A 31 4.68 -9.35 -28.93
C ASP A 31 4.35 -8.75 -27.54
N PHE A 32 4.18 -9.61 -26.54
CA PHE A 32 4.06 -9.17 -25.17
C PHE A 32 5.40 -8.61 -24.68
N VAL A 33 5.36 -7.38 -24.17
CA VAL A 33 6.56 -6.75 -23.63
C VAL A 33 6.81 -7.31 -22.23
N ILE A 34 7.88 -8.10 -22.11
CA ILE A 34 8.30 -8.66 -20.84
C ILE A 34 9.10 -7.60 -20.09
N GLU A 35 8.67 -7.32 -18.88
CA GLU A 35 9.38 -6.56 -17.87
C GLU A 35 9.79 -7.51 -16.72
N PRO A 36 10.77 -7.14 -15.86
CA PRO A 36 11.28 -8.04 -14.81
C PRO A 36 10.18 -8.67 -13.95
N ILE A 37 9.18 -7.91 -13.55
CA ILE A 37 8.05 -8.40 -12.73
C ILE A 37 7.23 -9.49 -13.41
N HIS A 38 7.21 -9.53 -14.72
CA HIS A 38 6.44 -10.55 -15.46
C HIS A 38 7.11 -11.91 -15.41
N GLU A 39 8.44 -11.98 -15.39
CA GLU A 39 9.17 -13.25 -15.24
C GLU A 39 8.88 -13.90 -13.89
N ASP A 40 8.88 -13.10 -12.81
CA ASP A 40 8.51 -13.57 -11.48
C ASP A 40 7.07 -14.11 -11.46
N MET A 41 6.12 -13.39 -12.06
CA MET A 41 4.73 -13.85 -12.17
C MET A 41 4.61 -15.16 -12.94
N PHE A 42 5.32 -15.32 -14.06
CA PHE A 42 5.31 -16.57 -14.81
C PHE A 42 5.82 -17.72 -13.97
N GLU A 43 6.90 -17.52 -13.21
CA GLU A 43 7.44 -18.54 -12.30
C GLU A 43 6.42 -18.89 -11.21
N GLN A 44 5.81 -17.91 -10.55
CA GLN A 44 4.84 -18.17 -9.50
C GLN A 44 3.60 -18.90 -10.03
N MET A 45 3.06 -18.51 -11.19
CA MET A 45 1.93 -19.19 -11.80
C MET A 45 2.30 -20.63 -12.20
N GLN A 46 3.51 -20.89 -12.71
CA GLN A 46 3.97 -22.24 -12.99
C GLN A 46 4.09 -23.07 -11.72
N ARG A 47 4.57 -22.50 -10.61
CA ARG A 47 4.64 -23.20 -9.31
C ARG A 47 3.27 -23.58 -8.77
N VAL A 48 2.25 -22.75 -9.01
CA VAL A 48 0.85 -23.09 -8.68
C VAL A 48 0.37 -24.26 -9.53
N ILE A 49 0.63 -24.24 -10.83
CA ILE A 49 0.26 -25.33 -11.76
C ILE A 49 0.95 -26.66 -11.35
N ASP A 50 2.22 -26.57 -10.96
CA ASP A 50 3.03 -27.71 -10.50
C ASP A 50 2.61 -28.20 -9.08
N GLY A 51 1.68 -27.54 -8.41
CA GLY A 51 1.24 -27.88 -7.05
C GLY A 51 2.25 -27.57 -5.95
N LYS A 52 3.28 -26.77 -6.24
CA LYS A 52 4.32 -26.37 -5.29
C LYS A 52 3.85 -25.25 -4.34
N ASP A 53 3.03 -24.35 -4.84
CA ASP A 53 2.41 -23.26 -4.07
C ASP A 53 0.89 -23.30 -4.29
N ILE A 54 0.11 -23.33 -3.20
CA ILE A 54 -1.35 -23.44 -3.26
C ILE A 54 -2.09 -22.25 -2.64
N ARG A 55 -1.38 -21.34 -2.00
CA ARG A 55 -1.93 -20.16 -1.32
C ARG A 55 -1.00 -18.99 -1.58
N ILE A 56 -1.33 -18.16 -2.58
CA ILE A 56 -0.47 -17.05 -2.98
C ILE A 56 -1.23 -15.75 -3.11
N ASN A 57 -0.55 -14.66 -2.74
CA ASN A 57 -0.90 -13.30 -3.07
C ASN A 57 0.12 -12.76 -4.07
N GLU A 58 -0.34 -12.22 -5.18
CA GLU A 58 0.45 -11.47 -6.17
C GLU A 58 0.07 -10.00 -6.10
N ASN A 59 0.98 -9.17 -5.62
CA ASN A 59 0.74 -7.74 -5.45
C ASN A 59 1.52 -6.93 -6.48
N LEU A 60 0.78 -6.25 -7.36
CA LEU A 60 1.33 -5.49 -8.48
C LEU A 60 0.64 -4.13 -8.62
N CYS A 61 1.39 -3.15 -9.11
CA CYS A 61 0.85 -1.83 -9.40
C CYS A 61 -0.19 -1.86 -10.53
N PRO A 62 -1.00 -0.81 -10.70
CA PRO A 62 -1.88 -0.66 -11.87
C PRO A 62 -1.10 -0.79 -13.18
N ARG A 63 -1.78 -1.25 -14.24
CA ARG A 63 -1.21 -1.38 -15.60
C ARG A 63 -0.01 -2.34 -15.74
N SER A 64 0.21 -3.22 -14.79
CA SER A 64 1.22 -4.28 -14.82
C SER A 64 0.81 -5.54 -15.60
N ALA A 65 -0.22 -5.48 -16.43
CA ALA A 65 -0.79 -6.61 -17.18
C ALA A 65 -1.31 -7.78 -16.32
N LYS A 66 -1.51 -7.60 -14.99
CA LYS A 66 -1.97 -8.64 -14.07
C LYS A 66 -3.23 -9.38 -14.55
N THR A 67 -4.27 -8.66 -14.95
CA THR A 67 -5.52 -9.23 -15.47
C THR A 67 -5.32 -9.95 -16.82
N THR A 68 -4.40 -9.48 -17.66
CA THR A 68 -4.05 -10.16 -18.91
C THR A 68 -3.42 -11.52 -18.62
N LEU A 69 -2.44 -11.59 -17.74
CA LEU A 69 -1.82 -12.84 -17.32
C LEU A 69 -2.86 -13.78 -16.67
N ALA A 70 -3.74 -13.25 -15.82
CA ALA A 70 -4.82 -14.01 -15.20
C ALA A 70 -5.78 -14.65 -16.22
N LYS A 71 -6.20 -13.91 -17.25
CA LYS A 71 -7.04 -14.44 -18.35
C LYS A 71 -6.38 -15.59 -19.08
N TYR A 72 -5.12 -15.41 -19.46
CA TYR A 72 -4.38 -16.46 -20.16
C TYR A 72 -4.07 -17.66 -19.26
N LEU A 73 -3.89 -17.48 -17.95
CA LEU A 73 -3.77 -18.59 -16.99
C LEU A 73 -5.04 -19.43 -16.94
N VAL A 74 -6.21 -18.80 -16.99
CA VAL A 74 -7.49 -19.52 -17.08
C VAL A 74 -7.54 -20.35 -18.36
N VAL A 75 -7.23 -19.74 -19.52
CA VAL A 75 -7.23 -20.47 -20.80
C VAL A 75 -6.23 -21.60 -20.81
N TYR A 76 -5.00 -21.35 -20.33
CA TYR A 76 -3.96 -22.37 -20.22
C TYR A 76 -4.39 -23.56 -19.35
N THR A 77 -5.00 -23.26 -18.19
CA THR A 77 -5.51 -24.30 -17.29
C THR A 77 -6.62 -25.13 -17.93
N MET A 78 -7.55 -24.47 -18.63
CA MET A 78 -8.62 -25.17 -19.37
C MET A 78 -8.07 -25.96 -20.57
N THR A 79 -6.92 -25.54 -21.11
CA THR A 79 -6.22 -26.26 -22.17
C THR A 79 -5.46 -27.47 -21.62
N LEU A 80 -4.77 -27.33 -20.47
CA LEU A 80 -4.12 -28.44 -19.77
C LEU A 80 -5.14 -29.47 -19.29
N ASN A 81 -6.27 -29.03 -18.77
CA ASN A 81 -7.31 -29.90 -18.21
C ASN A 81 -8.70 -29.32 -18.48
N PRO A 82 -9.36 -29.68 -19.61
CA PRO A 82 -10.70 -29.18 -19.95
C PRO A 82 -11.81 -29.63 -18.99
N ARG A 83 -11.50 -30.45 -17.98
CA ARG A 83 -12.40 -30.79 -16.86
C ARG A 83 -12.18 -29.87 -15.66
N SER A 84 -11.30 -28.88 -15.76
CA SER A 84 -10.97 -27.97 -14.66
C SER A 84 -12.18 -27.18 -14.19
N HIS A 85 -12.26 -26.97 -12.89
CA HIS A 85 -13.24 -26.09 -12.27
C HIS A 85 -12.54 -24.85 -11.71
N ILE A 86 -12.86 -23.70 -12.29
CA ILE A 86 -12.26 -22.42 -11.93
C ILE A 86 -13.36 -21.48 -11.43
N ILE A 87 -13.12 -20.81 -10.31
CA ILE A 87 -13.89 -19.64 -9.89
C ILE A 87 -13.01 -18.42 -10.12
N TYR A 88 -13.48 -17.46 -10.92
CA TYR A 88 -12.86 -16.16 -11.13
C TYR A 88 -13.73 -15.10 -10.45
N THR A 89 -13.17 -14.37 -9.50
CA THR A 89 -13.90 -13.35 -8.75
C THR A 89 -13.17 -12.00 -8.76
N SER A 90 -13.94 -10.90 -8.73
CA SER A 90 -13.45 -9.53 -8.64
C SER A 90 -14.49 -8.67 -7.94
N PHE A 91 -14.12 -7.43 -7.55
CA PHE A 91 -15.10 -6.50 -6.97
C PHE A 91 -16.17 -6.03 -7.97
N SER A 92 -15.89 -6.06 -9.27
CA SER A 92 -16.76 -5.50 -10.33
C SER A 92 -17.40 -6.57 -11.20
N GLN A 93 -18.73 -6.59 -11.26
CA GLN A 93 -19.47 -7.48 -12.15
C GLN A 93 -19.25 -7.13 -13.63
N ASP A 94 -19.18 -5.84 -13.97
CA ASP A 94 -18.96 -5.39 -15.34
C ASP A 94 -17.58 -5.79 -15.86
N LEU A 95 -16.55 -5.65 -15.02
CA LEU A 95 -15.20 -6.12 -15.34
C LEU A 95 -15.19 -7.64 -15.57
N LEU A 96 -15.88 -8.41 -14.73
CA LEU A 96 -15.96 -9.86 -14.90
C LEU A 96 -16.66 -10.27 -16.19
N MET A 97 -17.70 -9.54 -16.60
CA MET A 97 -18.37 -9.80 -17.89
C MET A 97 -17.43 -9.56 -19.08
N GLN A 98 -16.64 -8.49 -19.03
CA GLN A 98 -15.63 -8.21 -20.04
C GLN A 98 -14.55 -9.30 -20.06
N ILE A 99 -14.00 -9.67 -18.91
CA ILE A 99 -13.01 -10.76 -18.77
C ILE A 99 -13.54 -12.08 -19.33
N ALA A 100 -14.79 -12.42 -19.03
CA ALA A 100 -15.41 -13.62 -19.55
C ALA A 100 -15.51 -13.62 -21.10
N GLN A 101 -15.86 -12.49 -21.68
CA GLN A 101 -15.91 -12.31 -23.14
C GLN A 101 -14.51 -12.41 -23.77
N GLU A 102 -13.50 -11.82 -23.15
CA GLU A 102 -12.12 -11.89 -23.64
C GLU A 102 -11.56 -13.31 -23.55
N ILE A 103 -11.79 -14.02 -22.45
CA ILE A 103 -11.43 -15.45 -22.32
C ILE A 103 -12.11 -16.29 -23.38
N ALA A 104 -13.41 -16.06 -23.59
CA ALA A 104 -14.16 -16.76 -24.64
C ALA A 104 -13.62 -16.46 -26.04
N ALA A 105 -13.24 -15.21 -26.32
CA ALA A 105 -12.64 -14.81 -27.59
C ALA A 105 -11.29 -15.51 -27.84
N ILE A 106 -10.43 -15.62 -26.83
CA ILE A 106 -9.18 -16.37 -26.91
C ILE A 106 -9.45 -17.83 -27.29
N MET A 107 -10.36 -18.49 -26.57
CA MET A 107 -10.70 -19.91 -26.78
C MET A 107 -11.41 -20.14 -28.12
N GLN A 108 -12.07 -19.13 -28.68
CA GLN A 108 -12.75 -19.21 -29.98
C GLN A 108 -11.84 -18.82 -31.14
N HIS A 109 -10.64 -18.29 -30.88
CA HIS A 109 -9.73 -17.86 -31.93
C HIS A 109 -9.36 -19.01 -32.87
N PRO A 110 -9.37 -18.83 -34.22
CA PRO A 110 -9.14 -19.89 -35.20
C PRO A 110 -7.81 -20.63 -35.01
N VAL A 111 -6.75 -19.92 -34.58
CA VAL A 111 -5.45 -20.54 -34.34
C VAL A 111 -5.49 -21.41 -33.09
N TYR A 112 -6.13 -20.92 -32.01
CA TYR A 112 -6.30 -21.70 -30.79
C TYR A 112 -7.05 -23.01 -31.08
N LYS A 113 -8.17 -22.94 -31.78
CA LYS A 113 -8.93 -24.11 -32.21
C LYS A 113 -8.16 -25.07 -33.08
N ALA A 114 -7.29 -24.56 -33.96
CA ALA A 114 -6.48 -25.39 -34.82
C ALA A 114 -5.29 -26.06 -34.08
N MET A 115 -4.86 -25.48 -32.95
CA MET A 115 -3.81 -26.05 -32.10
C MET A 115 -4.36 -27.06 -31.10
N TYR A 116 -5.60 -26.88 -30.68
CA TYR A 116 -6.28 -27.72 -29.68
C TYR A 116 -7.64 -28.18 -30.19
N PRO A 117 -7.64 -28.91 -31.32
CA PRO A 117 -8.88 -29.44 -31.91
C PRO A 117 -9.40 -30.63 -31.08
N ALA A 118 -10.68 -30.89 -31.24
CA ALA A 118 -11.36 -32.02 -30.66
C ALA A 118 -10.79 -33.40 -31.08
N THR A 119 -10.14 -33.45 -32.23
CA THR A 119 -9.70 -34.68 -32.90
C THR A 119 -8.18 -34.75 -33.03
N ALA A 120 -7.43 -34.13 -32.08
CA ALA A 120 -5.97 -34.20 -32.13
C ALA A 120 -5.47 -35.65 -32.21
N PRO A 121 -4.54 -35.97 -33.14
CA PRO A 121 -4.03 -37.32 -33.26
C PRO A 121 -3.36 -37.77 -31.97
N VAL A 122 -3.71 -38.95 -31.52
CA VAL A 122 -3.10 -39.60 -30.36
C VAL A 122 -1.63 -39.89 -30.72
N LEU A 123 -0.68 -39.27 -30.02
CA LEU A 123 0.72 -39.68 -30.09
C LEU A 123 0.86 -41.11 -29.57
N SER A 124 1.79 -41.88 -30.15
CA SER A 124 1.97 -43.28 -29.72
C SER A 124 2.38 -43.36 -28.25
N GLN A 125 1.95 -44.39 -27.55
CA GLN A 125 2.14 -44.57 -26.10
C GLN A 125 3.59 -44.47 -25.63
N GLU A 126 4.54 -44.79 -26.48
CA GLU A 126 5.98 -44.74 -26.19
C GLU A 126 6.57 -43.30 -26.18
N GLN A 127 5.81 -42.32 -26.65
CA GLN A 127 6.22 -40.91 -26.73
C GLN A 127 5.52 -40.03 -25.71
N LEU A 128 4.70 -40.58 -24.84
CA LEU A 128 3.87 -39.87 -23.90
C LEU A 128 4.50 -39.88 -22.49
N ASP A 129 4.90 -38.72 -21.99
CA ASP A 129 5.15 -38.49 -20.57
C ASP A 129 3.85 -38.75 -19.74
N PRO A 130 3.90 -39.03 -18.41
CA PRO A 130 2.69 -39.16 -17.58
C PRO A 130 1.66 -38.03 -17.72
N VAL A 131 2.10 -36.84 -18.09
CA VAL A 131 1.23 -35.73 -18.51
C VAL A 131 0.51 -36.03 -19.82
N ASP A 132 1.11 -36.81 -20.71
CA ASP A 132 0.58 -37.10 -22.04
C ASP A 132 -0.48 -38.23 -22.02
N GLU A 133 -0.48 -39.13 -21.04
CA GLU A 133 -1.54 -40.11 -20.85
C GLU A 133 -2.88 -39.43 -20.53
N PHE A 134 -2.81 -38.29 -19.92
CA PHE A 134 -3.93 -37.41 -19.63
C PHE A 134 -4.55 -36.80 -20.91
N TRP A 135 -3.77 -36.58 -21.98
CA TRP A 135 -4.23 -36.00 -23.25
C TRP A 135 -4.97 -36.98 -24.14
N LYS A 136 -4.85 -38.29 -23.92
CA LYS A 136 -5.58 -39.28 -24.71
C LYS A 136 -7.08 -39.11 -24.63
N ASP A 137 -7.57 -38.56 -23.52
CA ASP A 137 -8.99 -38.33 -23.30
C ASP A 137 -9.40 -36.87 -23.58
N TYR A 138 -8.47 -36.09 -24.14
CA TYR A 138 -8.62 -34.63 -24.26
C TYR A 138 -8.82 -34.16 -25.68
N LEU A 139 -10.04 -34.12 -26.05
CA LEU A 139 -10.48 -33.48 -27.29
C LEU A 139 -11.32 -32.27 -26.91
N PHE A 140 -10.80 -31.07 -27.23
CA PHE A 140 -11.50 -29.82 -27.01
C PHE A 140 -12.58 -29.69 -28.08
N GLU A 141 -13.63 -30.51 -28.00
CA GLU A 141 -14.76 -30.35 -28.89
C GLU A 141 -15.53 -29.08 -28.49
N GLN A 142 -15.52 -28.04 -29.34
CA GLN A 142 -16.58 -27.07 -29.34
C GLN A 142 -17.84 -27.73 -29.93
N THR A 143 -18.38 -28.65 -29.16
CA THR A 143 -19.68 -29.23 -29.47
C THR A 143 -20.78 -28.23 -29.15
N LYS A 144 -22.02 -28.56 -29.54
CA LYS A 144 -23.24 -27.83 -29.14
C LYS A 144 -23.34 -27.62 -27.61
N ASP A 145 -22.54 -28.39 -26.83
CA ASP A 145 -22.53 -28.39 -25.37
C ASP A 145 -21.52 -27.38 -24.76
N THR A 146 -20.57 -26.83 -25.55
CA THR A 146 -19.71 -25.76 -25.09
C THR A 146 -20.50 -24.45 -25.06
N LYS A 147 -20.69 -23.90 -23.86
CA LYS A 147 -21.48 -22.68 -23.65
C LYS A 147 -20.61 -21.56 -23.13
N PHE A 148 -20.72 -20.40 -23.78
CA PHE A 148 -20.09 -19.15 -23.37
C PHE A 148 -21.16 -18.18 -22.90
N SER A 149 -21.10 -17.76 -21.67
CA SER A 149 -21.93 -16.69 -21.12
C SER A 149 -21.11 -15.75 -20.27
N SER A 150 -21.62 -14.59 -19.97
CA SER A 150 -20.96 -13.59 -19.11
C SER A 150 -20.75 -14.06 -17.66
N ARG A 151 -21.38 -15.16 -17.25
CA ARG A 151 -21.24 -15.74 -15.92
C ARG A 151 -20.57 -17.08 -15.91
N LYS A 152 -20.53 -17.80 -17.04
CA LYS A 152 -20.07 -19.18 -17.05
C LYS A 152 -19.57 -19.58 -18.42
N ILE A 153 -18.36 -20.13 -18.46
CA ILE A 153 -17.84 -20.88 -19.61
C ILE A 153 -17.86 -22.34 -19.25
N THR A 154 -18.42 -23.19 -20.10
CA THR A 154 -18.44 -24.64 -19.90
C THR A 154 -17.81 -25.32 -21.09
N THR A 155 -17.00 -26.37 -20.84
CA THR A 155 -16.45 -27.24 -21.89
C THR A 155 -17.31 -28.46 -22.10
N ALA A 156 -17.18 -29.12 -23.25
CA ALA A 156 -17.85 -30.40 -23.56
C ALA A 156 -17.52 -31.52 -22.56
N TYR A 157 -16.39 -31.40 -21.85
CA TYR A 157 -15.91 -32.39 -20.89
C TYR A 157 -16.31 -32.08 -19.44
N GLY A 158 -17.19 -31.12 -19.22
CA GLY A 158 -17.68 -30.75 -17.89
C GLY A 158 -16.77 -29.82 -17.12
N GLY A 159 -15.75 -29.22 -17.76
CA GLY A 159 -14.97 -28.15 -17.18
C GLY A 159 -15.78 -26.85 -17.12
N VAL A 160 -15.50 -26.02 -16.12
CA VAL A 160 -16.28 -24.80 -15.87
C VAL A 160 -15.38 -23.68 -15.40
N VAL A 161 -15.53 -22.50 -15.99
CA VAL A 161 -15.09 -21.24 -15.40
C VAL A 161 -16.34 -20.47 -14.94
N LEU A 162 -16.47 -20.22 -13.66
CA LEU A 162 -17.54 -19.43 -13.07
C LEU A 162 -17.03 -18.04 -12.71
N PHE A 163 -17.72 -17.00 -13.20
CA PHE A 163 -17.42 -15.60 -12.89
C PHE A 163 -18.43 -15.08 -11.87
N ALA A 164 -17.93 -14.62 -10.72
CA ALA A 164 -18.77 -14.18 -9.61
C ALA A 164 -18.18 -12.93 -8.93
N SER A 165 -18.93 -11.85 -8.84
CA SER A 165 -18.46 -10.65 -8.12
C SER A 165 -18.44 -10.87 -6.61
N ILE A 166 -17.55 -10.18 -5.93
CA ILE A 166 -17.52 -10.12 -4.46
C ILE A 166 -18.90 -9.72 -3.93
N GLY A 167 -19.43 -10.51 -3.00
CA GLY A 167 -20.78 -10.33 -2.44
C GLY A 167 -21.89 -11.07 -3.19
N SER A 168 -21.62 -11.68 -4.35
CA SER A 168 -22.65 -12.46 -5.07
C SER A 168 -22.76 -13.89 -4.54
N ALA A 169 -23.95 -14.50 -4.65
CA ALA A 169 -24.15 -15.89 -4.26
C ALA A 169 -23.47 -16.86 -5.23
N ILE A 170 -22.70 -17.80 -4.68
CA ILE A 170 -22.14 -18.95 -5.39
C ILE A 170 -22.78 -20.20 -4.82
N THR A 171 -23.65 -20.84 -5.60
CA THR A 171 -24.35 -22.06 -5.19
C THR A 171 -24.06 -23.20 -6.15
N GLY A 172 -23.92 -24.42 -5.61
CA GLY A 172 -23.80 -25.65 -6.42
C GLY A 172 -22.54 -25.77 -7.26
N PHE A 173 -21.48 -24.96 -6.99
CA PHE A 173 -20.23 -24.98 -7.71
C PHE A 173 -19.03 -24.81 -6.79
N GLY A 174 -17.93 -25.50 -7.10
CA GLY A 174 -16.67 -25.40 -6.36
C GLY A 174 -15.46 -25.39 -7.29
N ALA A 175 -14.38 -24.72 -6.85
CA ALA A 175 -13.10 -24.65 -7.55
C ALA A 175 -12.27 -25.94 -7.33
N GLY A 176 -11.50 -26.33 -8.34
CA GLY A 176 -10.72 -27.56 -8.35
C GLY A 176 -11.60 -28.81 -8.48
N ARG A 177 -10.99 -29.99 -8.54
CA ARG A 177 -11.69 -31.25 -8.61
C ARG A 177 -11.15 -32.26 -7.58
N ARG A 178 -12.05 -32.97 -6.90
CA ARG A 178 -11.68 -34.01 -5.91
C ARG A 178 -11.16 -35.28 -6.55
N ASP A 179 -11.67 -35.59 -7.74
CA ASP A 179 -11.41 -36.79 -8.52
C ASP A 179 -10.18 -36.70 -9.42
N SER A 180 -9.48 -35.57 -9.40
CA SER A 180 -8.28 -35.35 -10.24
C SER A 180 -7.01 -35.52 -9.42
N LYS A 181 -6.06 -36.30 -9.93
CA LYS A 181 -4.69 -36.41 -9.39
C LYS A 181 -3.74 -35.35 -9.92
N VAL A 182 -4.17 -34.58 -10.91
CA VAL A 182 -3.42 -33.53 -11.57
C VAL A 182 -4.09 -32.17 -11.31
N PHE A 183 -3.39 -31.10 -11.63
CA PHE A 183 -3.93 -29.74 -11.54
C PHE A 183 -5.25 -29.62 -12.33
N ALA A 184 -6.31 -29.24 -11.64
CA ALA A 184 -7.67 -29.27 -12.18
C ALA A 184 -8.49 -28.02 -11.81
N GLY A 185 -7.85 -26.86 -11.83
CA GLY A 185 -8.48 -25.57 -11.57
C GLY A 185 -8.10 -24.98 -10.22
N PHE A 186 -8.61 -23.76 -9.99
CA PHE A 186 -8.25 -22.90 -8.84
C PHE A 186 -9.37 -21.90 -8.54
N LEU A 187 -9.27 -21.24 -7.40
CA LEU A 187 -9.96 -19.99 -7.09
C LEU A 187 -9.02 -18.83 -7.41
N LEU A 188 -9.44 -17.96 -8.31
CA LEU A 188 -8.73 -16.71 -8.65
C LEU A 188 -9.53 -15.52 -8.16
N ILE A 189 -8.86 -14.64 -7.44
CA ILE A 189 -9.39 -13.38 -6.93
C ILE A 189 -8.59 -12.25 -7.58
N ASP A 190 -9.23 -11.48 -8.44
CA ASP A 190 -8.61 -10.36 -9.16
C ASP A 190 -9.21 -9.03 -8.67
N ASP A 191 -8.39 -8.22 -7.99
CA ASP A 191 -8.79 -6.97 -7.36
C ASP A 191 -10.08 -7.12 -6.50
N ALA A 192 -9.96 -7.75 -5.33
CA ALA A 192 -11.11 -8.00 -4.44
C ALA A 192 -11.70 -6.74 -3.83
N ASN A 193 -10.87 -5.74 -3.57
CA ASN A 193 -11.23 -4.51 -2.88
C ASN A 193 -11.46 -3.37 -3.88
N LYS A 194 -12.58 -2.67 -3.73
CA LYS A 194 -12.85 -1.46 -4.51
C LYS A 194 -12.08 -0.27 -3.92
N PRO A 195 -11.29 0.47 -4.72
CA PRO A 195 -10.49 1.59 -4.19
C PRO A 195 -11.32 2.65 -3.45
N ALA A 196 -12.54 2.96 -3.93
CA ALA A 196 -13.42 3.94 -3.30
C ALA A 196 -13.92 3.53 -1.90
N ASP A 197 -13.95 2.22 -1.61
CA ASP A 197 -14.53 1.69 -0.38
C ASP A 197 -13.45 1.25 0.63
N ILE A 198 -12.18 1.29 0.24
CA ILE A 198 -11.08 0.68 1.02
C ILE A 198 -10.86 1.33 2.39
N ARG A 199 -11.17 2.62 2.52
CA ARG A 199 -11.07 3.36 3.79
C ARG A 199 -12.12 2.94 4.82
N SER A 200 -13.22 2.32 4.38
CA SER A 200 -14.28 1.83 5.25
C SER A 200 -13.93 0.47 5.85
N GLU A 201 -13.72 0.41 7.16
CA GLU A 201 -13.50 -0.85 7.90
C GLU A 201 -14.64 -1.85 7.66
N THR A 202 -15.89 -1.37 7.65
CA THR A 202 -17.07 -2.19 7.37
C THR A 202 -16.99 -2.84 5.99
N MET A 203 -16.54 -2.12 4.99
CA MET A 203 -16.40 -2.66 3.63
C MET A 203 -15.24 -3.64 3.52
N ARG A 204 -14.10 -3.38 4.18
CA ARG A 204 -13.00 -4.36 4.26
C ARG A 204 -13.48 -5.65 4.93
N LYS A 205 -14.14 -5.56 6.08
CA LYS A 205 -14.71 -6.73 6.79
C LYS A 205 -15.72 -7.50 5.95
N LYS A 206 -16.52 -6.86 5.11
CA LYS A 206 -17.43 -7.55 4.18
C LYS A 206 -16.67 -8.42 3.18
N VAL A 207 -15.55 -7.93 2.64
CA VAL A 207 -14.71 -8.71 1.72
C VAL A 207 -14.09 -9.92 2.45
N HIS A 208 -13.56 -9.72 3.66
CA HIS A 208 -13.02 -10.81 4.49
C HIS A 208 -14.09 -11.88 4.80
N THR A 209 -15.26 -11.45 5.26
CA THR A 209 -16.40 -12.35 5.54
C THR A 209 -16.82 -13.11 4.29
N TYR A 210 -16.91 -12.43 3.14
CA TYR A 210 -17.25 -13.10 1.88
C TYR A 210 -16.20 -14.12 1.47
N PHE A 211 -14.92 -13.84 1.66
CA PHE A 211 -13.87 -14.83 1.45
C PHE A 211 -14.07 -16.06 2.34
N VAL A 212 -14.25 -15.88 3.64
CA VAL A 212 -14.36 -16.98 4.61
C VAL A 212 -15.63 -17.80 4.40
N GLU A 213 -16.78 -17.13 4.32
CA GLU A 213 -18.08 -17.80 4.33
C GLU A 213 -18.50 -18.30 2.94
N THR A 214 -18.01 -17.66 1.87
CA THR A 214 -18.42 -18.02 0.51
C THR A 214 -17.27 -18.63 -0.29
N LEU A 215 -16.18 -17.89 -0.53
CA LEU A 215 -15.16 -18.35 -1.47
C LEU A 215 -14.36 -19.56 -0.94
N PHE A 216 -13.90 -19.48 0.29
CA PHE A 216 -13.08 -20.53 0.90
C PHE A 216 -13.85 -21.86 1.05
N THR A 217 -15.15 -21.77 1.31
CA THR A 217 -16.04 -22.95 1.39
C THR A 217 -16.30 -23.60 0.03
N ARG A 218 -15.92 -22.96 -1.09
CA ARG A 218 -16.07 -23.48 -2.46
C ARG A 218 -14.84 -24.24 -2.96
N LEU A 219 -13.83 -24.46 -2.15
CA LEU A 219 -12.70 -25.29 -2.52
C LEU A 219 -13.08 -26.74 -2.43
N ASN A 220 -13.00 -27.48 -3.54
CA ASN A 220 -13.36 -28.89 -3.60
C ASN A 220 -12.33 -29.81 -2.90
N SER A 221 -11.10 -29.31 -2.66
CA SER A 221 -10.02 -30.00 -1.98
C SER A 221 -9.16 -29.01 -1.20
N SER A 222 -8.51 -29.47 -0.13
CA SER A 222 -7.49 -28.67 0.60
C SER A 222 -6.34 -28.23 -0.30
N ASN A 223 -6.05 -29.03 -1.35
CA ASN A 223 -4.99 -28.76 -2.32
C ASN A 223 -5.45 -27.89 -3.49
N THR A 224 -6.74 -27.50 -3.55
CA THR A 224 -7.19 -26.56 -4.58
C THR A 224 -6.50 -25.23 -4.40
N PRO A 225 -5.72 -24.72 -5.39
CA PRO A 225 -5.02 -23.45 -5.26
C PRO A 225 -5.97 -22.27 -5.11
N VAL A 226 -5.52 -21.27 -4.35
CA VAL A 226 -6.13 -19.95 -4.27
C VAL A 226 -5.07 -18.91 -4.65
N ILE A 227 -5.36 -18.15 -5.68
CA ILE A 227 -4.51 -17.09 -6.22
C ILE A 227 -5.24 -15.78 -6.00
N ASN A 228 -4.68 -14.88 -5.20
CA ASN A 228 -5.17 -13.53 -5.03
C ASN A 228 -4.23 -12.57 -5.75
N ILE A 229 -4.71 -11.90 -6.78
CA ILE A 229 -3.95 -10.94 -7.58
C ILE A 229 -4.58 -9.56 -7.35
N GLN A 230 -3.84 -8.63 -6.78
CA GLN A 230 -4.35 -7.27 -6.58
C GLN A 230 -3.24 -6.23 -6.41
N GLN A 231 -3.59 -4.96 -6.64
CA GLN A 231 -2.80 -3.87 -6.09
C GLN A 231 -3.11 -3.74 -4.59
N ARG A 232 -2.11 -3.39 -3.79
CA ARG A 232 -2.36 -3.07 -2.38
C ARG A 232 -3.08 -1.74 -2.26
N LEU A 233 -4.04 -1.68 -1.37
CA LEU A 233 -4.84 -0.48 -1.12
C LEU A 233 -4.83 -0.07 0.35
N HIS A 234 -4.68 -1.05 1.24
CA HIS A 234 -4.70 -0.86 2.69
C HIS A 234 -3.97 -2.03 3.37
N VAL A 235 -3.44 -1.84 4.58
CA VAL A 235 -2.81 -2.94 5.33
C VAL A 235 -3.77 -4.09 5.60
N GLU A 236 -5.04 -3.77 5.87
CA GLU A 236 -6.14 -4.71 6.08
C GLU A 236 -6.97 -4.95 4.80
N ASP A 237 -6.41 -4.79 3.61
CA ASP A 237 -7.04 -5.28 2.39
C ASP A 237 -7.06 -6.82 2.37
N LEU A 238 -7.64 -7.43 1.34
CA LEU A 238 -7.72 -8.89 1.31
C LEU A 238 -6.34 -9.55 1.38
N THR A 239 -5.31 -8.99 0.74
CA THR A 239 -3.94 -9.54 0.86
C THR A 239 -3.46 -9.57 2.31
N GLY A 240 -3.56 -8.45 3.04
CA GLY A 240 -3.12 -8.38 4.43
C GLY A 240 -3.88 -9.39 5.31
N PHE A 241 -5.17 -9.54 5.10
CA PHE A 241 -5.98 -10.53 5.80
C PHE A 241 -5.57 -11.96 5.48
N LEU A 242 -5.34 -12.30 4.22
CA LEU A 242 -4.94 -13.65 3.81
C LEU A 242 -3.54 -14.01 4.30
N GLU A 243 -2.61 -13.05 4.27
CA GLU A 243 -1.25 -13.22 4.77
C GLU A 243 -1.24 -13.49 6.28
N THR A 244 -1.92 -12.65 7.06
CA THR A 244 -1.90 -12.73 8.53
C THR A 244 -2.75 -13.86 9.10
N THR A 245 -3.92 -14.15 8.49
CA THR A 245 -4.89 -15.11 9.04
C THR A 245 -4.72 -16.51 8.46
N TYR A 246 -4.37 -16.63 7.19
CA TYR A 246 -4.31 -17.91 6.47
C TYR A 246 -2.90 -18.30 6.02
N GLY A 247 -1.88 -17.47 6.28
CA GLY A 247 -0.49 -17.75 5.94
C GLY A 247 -0.23 -17.83 4.44
N PHE A 248 -0.93 -17.03 3.64
CA PHE A 248 -0.67 -16.93 2.22
C PHE A 248 0.74 -16.41 1.97
N LYS A 249 1.44 -17.00 1.03
CA LYS A 249 2.73 -16.51 0.57
C LYS A 249 2.52 -15.29 -0.30
N THR A 250 3.08 -14.16 0.11
CA THR A 250 2.90 -12.88 -0.59
C THR A 250 4.13 -12.54 -1.41
N PHE A 251 3.92 -12.30 -2.70
CA PHE A 251 4.90 -11.80 -3.66
C PHE A 251 4.58 -10.34 -3.95
N LYS A 252 5.52 -9.46 -3.65
CA LYS A 252 5.38 -8.01 -3.84
C LYS A 252 6.24 -7.57 -5.01
N HIS A 253 5.63 -6.91 -5.97
CA HIS A 253 6.30 -6.36 -7.15
C HIS A 253 6.16 -4.82 -7.13
N PRO A 254 7.06 -4.13 -6.41
CA PRO A 254 7.03 -2.67 -6.34
C PRO A 254 7.38 -2.04 -7.69
N LEU A 255 6.84 -0.83 -7.94
CA LEU A 255 7.14 -0.06 -9.15
C LEU A 255 8.61 0.39 -9.20
N LEU A 256 9.21 0.69 -8.04
CA LEU A 256 10.63 0.99 -7.92
C LEU A 256 11.31 -0.14 -7.14
N ASP A 257 12.43 -0.62 -7.65
CA ASP A 257 13.26 -1.61 -6.97
C ASP A 257 14.05 -1.00 -5.79
N GLU A 258 14.91 -1.79 -5.16
CA GLU A 258 15.74 -1.37 -4.03
C GLU A 258 16.76 -0.26 -4.41
N ASN A 259 17.09 -0.12 -5.68
CA ASN A 259 17.99 0.91 -6.22
C ASN A 259 17.23 2.18 -6.64
N GLY A 260 15.88 2.15 -6.58
CA GLY A 260 15.01 3.21 -7.06
C GLY A 260 14.77 3.18 -8.57
N GLU A 261 15.15 2.10 -9.27
CA GLU A 261 14.90 1.92 -10.69
C GLU A 261 13.47 1.42 -10.95
N CYS A 262 12.87 1.94 -12.01
CA CYS A 262 11.49 1.58 -12.37
C CYS A 262 11.42 0.15 -12.96
N THR A 263 10.60 -0.71 -12.38
CA THR A 263 10.39 -2.09 -12.82
C THR A 263 9.47 -2.24 -14.03
N LEU A 264 8.79 -1.14 -14.41
CA LEU A 264 7.92 -1.03 -15.59
C LEU A 264 8.23 0.23 -16.40
N PRO A 265 9.49 0.41 -16.89
CA PRO A 265 9.96 1.67 -17.47
C PRO A 265 9.24 2.09 -18.75
N ARG A 266 8.65 1.15 -19.50
CA ARG A 266 7.85 1.48 -20.69
C ARG A 266 6.47 2.03 -20.35
N GLN A 267 5.93 1.65 -19.20
CA GLN A 267 4.61 2.09 -18.74
C GLN A 267 4.71 3.35 -17.89
N TYR A 268 5.79 3.51 -17.14
CA TYR A 268 6.00 4.61 -16.20
C TYR A 268 7.33 5.32 -16.48
N THR A 269 7.25 6.48 -17.15
CA THR A 269 8.41 7.34 -17.33
C THR A 269 8.84 7.97 -16.01
N PRO A 270 10.09 8.47 -15.88
CA PRO A 270 10.54 9.15 -14.66
C PRO A 270 9.63 10.32 -14.24
N GLU A 271 9.12 11.09 -15.23
CA GLU A 271 8.20 12.20 -14.98
C GLU A 271 6.87 11.70 -14.40
N ARG A 272 6.36 10.58 -14.94
CA ARG A 272 5.13 9.97 -14.44
C ARG A 272 5.31 9.42 -13.03
N VAL A 273 6.44 8.81 -12.73
CA VAL A 273 6.77 8.35 -11.37
C VAL A 273 6.82 9.53 -10.41
N ALA A 274 7.51 10.63 -10.78
CA ALA A 274 7.56 11.85 -9.96
C ALA A 274 6.18 12.48 -9.72
N GLU A 275 5.29 12.39 -10.71
CA GLU A 275 3.89 12.85 -10.54
C GLU A 275 3.13 11.97 -9.52
N LEU A 276 3.26 10.65 -9.61
CA LEU A 276 2.61 9.71 -8.70
C LEU A 276 3.10 9.84 -7.26
N GLN A 277 4.38 10.17 -7.07
CA GLN A 277 4.98 10.41 -5.75
C GLN A 277 4.44 11.66 -5.04
N LYS A 278 3.66 12.52 -5.72
CA LYS A 278 2.99 13.67 -5.09
C LYS A 278 1.90 13.25 -4.09
N ASP A 279 1.36 12.04 -4.23
CA ASP A 279 0.49 11.40 -3.24
C ASP A 279 1.24 10.21 -2.62
N PRO A 280 2.00 10.42 -1.55
CA PRO A 280 2.84 9.38 -0.96
C PRO A 280 2.05 8.18 -0.41
N TYR A 281 0.83 8.41 0.10
CA TYR A 281 -0.03 7.33 0.61
C TYR A 281 -0.44 6.37 -0.51
N THR A 282 -1.01 6.92 -1.58
CA THR A 282 -1.40 6.13 -2.76
C THR A 282 -0.18 5.49 -3.41
N PHE A 283 0.94 6.22 -3.50
CA PHE A 283 2.18 5.70 -4.08
C PHE A 283 2.73 4.52 -3.28
N SER A 284 2.86 4.66 -1.95
CA SER A 284 3.31 3.58 -1.08
C SER A 284 2.41 2.35 -1.16
N ALA A 285 1.09 2.53 -1.14
CA ALA A 285 0.15 1.43 -1.20
C ALA A 285 0.12 0.77 -2.60
N GLN A 286 -0.30 1.53 -3.63
CA GLN A 286 -0.66 0.97 -4.93
C GLN A 286 0.55 0.72 -5.84
N TYR A 287 1.63 1.48 -5.68
CA TYR A 287 2.79 1.39 -6.55
C TYR A 287 3.97 0.67 -5.88
N MET A 288 4.19 0.90 -4.60
CA MET A 288 5.25 0.20 -3.85
C MET A 288 4.77 -1.09 -3.18
N GLN A 289 3.48 -1.44 -3.28
CA GLN A 289 2.86 -2.61 -2.64
C GLN A 289 3.10 -2.67 -1.13
N SER A 290 3.33 -1.52 -0.51
CA SER A 290 3.59 -1.35 0.91
C SER A 290 2.61 -0.35 1.51
N PRO A 291 1.32 -0.73 1.66
CA PRO A 291 0.35 0.17 2.27
C PRO A 291 0.79 0.47 3.70
N VAL A 292 0.81 1.75 4.00
CA VAL A 292 0.89 2.23 5.37
C VAL A 292 -0.53 2.33 5.91
N ILE A 293 -0.72 2.12 7.19
CA ILE A 293 -2.02 2.40 7.81
C ILE A 293 -2.25 3.89 7.60
N GLU A 294 -3.34 4.28 6.95
CA GLU A 294 -3.83 5.65 7.04
C GLU A 294 -4.13 5.83 8.51
N GLY A 295 -3.12 6.24 9.21
CA GLY A 295 -3.22 6.41 10.61
C GLY A 295 -2.44 5.45 11.52
N GLY A 296 -1.31 4.90 11.14
CA GLY A 296 -0.46 4.15 12.05
C GLY A 296 0.99 4.15 11.58
N ASN A 297 1.90 4.48 12.48
CA ASN A 297 3.35 4.49 12.26
C ASN A 297 3.84 5.41 11.10
N LEU A 298 3.21 6.57 10.94
CA LEU A 298 3.79 7.62 10.08
C LEU A 298 5.17 8.06 10.62
N ILE A 299 5.35 7.97 11.94
CA ILE A 299 6.59 8.28 12.62
C ILE A 299 7.21 6.97 13.11
N LYS A 300 8.35 6.61 12.55
CA LYS A 300 9.12 5.46 13.02
C LYS A 300 10.04 5.91 14.15
N THR A 301 9.93 5.26 15.30
CA THR A 301 10.73 5.61 16.48
C THR A 301 12.24 5.40 16.28
N GLU A 302 12.63 4.57 15.33
CA GLU A 302 14.00 4.38 14.87
C GLU A 302 14.60 5.59 14.13
N TRP A 303 13.78 6.53 13.67
CA TRP A 303 14.26 7.78 13.06
C TRP A 303 14.80 8.76 14.09
N PHE A 304 14.41 8.62 15.37
CA PHE A 304 14.91 9.47 16.45
C PHE A 304 16.33 9.06 16.86
N ARG A 305 17.22 10.03 16.87
CA ARG A 305 18.54 9.85 17.48
C ARG A 305 18.45 10.06 18.99
N ARG A 306 19.09 9.17 19.75
CA ARG A 306 19.11 9.25 21.20
C ARG A 306 20.32 10.04 21.67
N PHE A 307 20.16 10.84 22.73
CA PHE A 307 21.27 11.54 23.39
C PHE A 307 21.26 11.34 24.90
N ASN A 308 22.46 11.21 25.46
CA ASN A 308 22.70 11.21 26.90
C ASN A 308 23.24 12.55 27.37
N VAL A 309 23.96 13.23 26.51
CA VAL A 309 24.61 14.52 26.78
C VAL A 309 24.11 15.54 25.78
N LEU A 310 23.67 16.70 26.30
CA LEU A 310 23.27 17.80 25.45
C LEU A 310 24.49 18.47 24.80
N PRO A 311 24.32 19.10 23.64
CA PRO A 311 25.35 19.94 23.04
C PRO A 311 25.83 21.02 24.02
N ALA A 312 27.11 21.33 23.96
CA ALA A 312 27.72 22.36 24.84
C ALA A 312 27.09 23.76 24.66
N LYS A 313 26.56 24.02 23.46
CA LYS A 313 25.86 25.25 23.12
C LYS A 313 24.79 24.97 22.08
N PHE A 314 23.63 25.59 22.23
CA PHE A 314 22.59 25.64 21.20
C PHE A 314 22.69 26.95 20.40
N ASP A 315 22.34 26.86 19.12
CA ASP A 315 22.21 28.06 18.25
C ASP A 315 20.95 28.83 18.62
N SER A 316 19.88 28.11 18.98
CA SER A 316 18.60 28.69 19.41
C SER A 316 17.91 27.76 20.40
N LEU A 317 17.20 28.36 21.37
CA LEU A 317 16.28 27.66 22.28
C LEU A 317 14.89 28.29 22.14
N PHE A 318 13.86 27.45 22.11
CA PHE A 318 12.46 27.90 22.03
C PHE A 318 11.52 26.85 22.63
N ILE A 319 10.33 27.27 23.01
CA ILE A 319 9.25 26.39 23.46
C ILE A 319 8.18 26.37 22.36
N VAL A 320 7.59 25.20 22.15
CA VAL A 320 6.40 25.03 21.30
C VAL A 320 5.30 24.45 22.15
N ALA A 321 4.08 24.95 21.98
CA ALA A 321 2.91 24.49 22.71
C ALA A 321 1.73 24.27 21.78
N ASP A 322 1.09 23.12 21.93
CA ASP A 322 -0.26 22.83 21.46
C ASP A 322 -1.17 22.67 22.68
N THR A 323 -2.29 23.40 22.69
CA THR A 323 -3.11 23.53 23.89
C THR A 323 -4.57 23.26 23.58
N ALA A 324 -5.15 22.31 24.30
CA ALA A 324 -6.58 22.08 24.32
C ALA A 324 -7.07 22.28 25.74
N PHE A 325 -8.12 23.10 25.94
CA PHE A 325 -8.88 23.07 27.17
C PHE A 325 -10.37 23.23 26.86
N THR A 326 -11.19 22.54 27.64
CA THR A 326 -12.64 22.75 27.66
C THR A 326 -13.10 22.75 29.12
N GLU A 327 -14.20 23.43 29.40
CA GLU A 327 -14.83 23.41 30.74
C GLU A 327 -15.41 22.04 31.11
N LYS A 328 -15.44 21.08 30.19
CA LYS A 328 -15.95 19.74 30.39
C LYS A 328 -14.88 18.74 30.77
N LYS A 329 -15.19 17.76 31.61
CA LYS A 329 -14.32 16.68 32.09
C LYS A 329 -13.72 15.76 30.98
N SER A 330 -14.05 15.99 29.71
CA SER A 330 -13.55 15.27 28.53
C SER A 330 -12.52 16.08 27.75
N ALA A 331 -11.74 16.94 28.40
CA ALA A 331 -10.71 17.77 27.76
C ALA A 331 -9.60 16.92 27.16
N ASP A 332 -9.09 17.34 26.00
CA ASP A 332 -7.85 16.84 25.41
C ASP A 332 -6.64 17.29 26.25
N ASN A 333 -5.48 16.66 26.05
CA ASN A 333 -4.26 17.05 26.72
C ASN A 333 -3.77 18.42 26.21
N SER A 334 -3.02 19.13 27.05
CA SER A 334 -2.17 20.24 26.62
C SER A 334 -0.73 19.79 26.66
N ALA A 335 -0.02 19.93 25.53
CA ALA A 335 1.38 19.54 25.41
C ALA A 335 2.26 20.76 25.07
N PHE A 336 3.46 20.78 25.64
CA PHE A 336 4.52 21.69 25.24
C PHE A 336 5.89 21.07 25.41
N GLY A 337 6.84 21.51 24.58
CA GLY A 337 8.21 21.01 24.59
C GLY A 337 9.24 22.14 24.50
N LEU A 338 10.37 21.94 25.16
CA LEU A 338 11.57 22.77 25.04
C LEU A 338 12.48 22.18 23.95
N PHE A 339 12.84 22.99 22.97
CA PHE A 339 13.68 22.59 21.85
C PHE A 339 14.93 23.45 21.74
N GLY A 340 16.05 22.77 21.44
CA GLY A 340 17.31 23.41 21.10
C GLY A 340 17.78 23.00 19.72
N THR A 341 18.39 23.92 18.95
CA THR A 341 18.92 23.62 17.61
C THR A 341 20.44 23.75 17.57
N VAL A 342 21.08 22.87 16.77
CA VAL A 342 22.49 22.95 16.37
C VAL A 342 22.58 22.64 14.89
N GLY A 343 22.78 23.64 14.05
CA GLY A 343 22.76 23.48 12.60
C GLY A 343 21.42 22.92 12.11
N LYS A 344 21.45 21.70 11.57
CA LYS A 344 20.25 20.97 11.11
C LYS A 344 19.59 20.13 12.19
N ASP A 345 20.30 19.86 13.27
CA ASP A 345 19.81 19.00 14.34
C ASP A 345 18.90 19.79 15.29
N ILE A 346 17.83 19.12 15.74
CA ILE A 346 16.90 19.62 16.74
C ILE A 346 16.81 18.64 17.89
N TYR A 347 16.87 19.15 19.10
CA TYR A 347 16.88 18.39 20.35
C TYR A 347 15.63 18.71 21.15
N MET A 348 14.79 17.73 21.44
CA MET A 348 13.72 17.85 22.41
C MET A 348 14.30 17.66 23.81
N VAL A 349 14.52 18.77 24.49
CA VAL A 349 15.29 18.84 25.76
C VAL A 349 14.41 18.56 26.96
N ASP A 350 13.15 18.99 26.90
CA ASP A 350 12.15 18.76 27.94
C ASP A 350 10.74 18.74 27.33
N GLY A 351 9.80 18.11 28.04
CA GLY A 351 8.43 17.93 27.59
C GLY A 351 7.41 17.91 28.71
N TYR A 352 6.22 18.37 28.42
CA TYR A 352 5.06 18.40 29.30
C TYR A 352 3.82 17.98 28.51
N CYS A 353 3.04 17.05 29.06
CA CYS A 353 1.73 16.66 28.51
C CYS A 353 0.80 16.32 29.66
N LYS A 354 -0.28 17.08 29.85
CA LYS A 354 -1.24 16.85 30.93
C LYS A 354 -2.62 17.37 30.61
N LYS A 355 -3.61 16.75 31.22
CA LYS A 355 -4.99 17.28 31.28
C LYS A 355 -5.11 18.25 32.45
N VAL A 356 -5.19 19.54 32.15
CA VAL A 356 -5.26 20.57 33.17
C VAL A 356 -6.32 21.62 32.83
N ILE A 357 -6.84 22.29 33.85
CA ILE A 357 -7.71 23.46 33.66
C ILE A 357 -6.85 24.69 33.29
N PHE A 358 -7.47 25.66 32.66
CA PHE A 358 -6.79 26.83 32.11
C PHE A 358 -5.89 27.60 33.09
N PRO A 359 -6.32 27.90 34.35
CA PRO A 359 -5.44 28.57 35.32
C PRO A 359 -4.18 27.78 35.65
N ASP A 360 -4.27 26.45 35.69
CA ASP A 360 -3.14 25.56 35.96
C ASP A 360 -2.20 25.53 34.76
N LEU A 361 -2.77 25.44 33.53
CA LEU A 361 -2.00 25.52 32.30
C LEU A 361 -1.15 26.80 32.25
N CYS A 362 -1.73 27.94 32.57
CA CYS A 362 -0.98 29.21 32.63
C CYS A 362 0.13 29.20 33.66
N ARG A 363 -0.08 28.59 34.84
CA ARG A 363 0.94 28.45 35.88
C ARG A 363 2.06 27.51 35.45
N ASP A 364 1.68 26.35 34.90
CA ASP A 364 2.63 25.33 34.48
C ASP A 364 3.51 25.83 33.32
N MET A 365 2.94 26.56 32.35
CA MET A 365 3.71 27.17 31.27
C MET A 365 4.72 28.22 31.79
N VAL A 366 4.33 29.06 32.72
CA VAL A 366 5.24 30.04 33.36
C VAL A 366 6.37 29.30 34.08
N SER A 367 6.03 28.29 34.88
CA SER A 367 7.03 27.50 35.63
C SER A 367 7.99 26.77 34.69
N PHE A 368 7.47 26.20 33.59
CA PHE A 368 8.29 25.54 32.57
C PHE A 368 9.26 26.50 31.88
N TYR A 369 8.78 27.69 31.50
CA TYR A 369 9.59 28.75 30.91
C TYR A 369 10.70 29.20 31.85
N GLU A 370 10.39 29.48 33.12
CA GLU A 370 11.38 29.94 34.12
C GLU A 370 12.41 28.82 34.41
N SER A 371 11.99 27.57 34.49
CA SER A 371 12.89 26.43 34.65
C SER A 371 13.85 26.26 33.47
N ALA A 372 13.34 26.38 32.24
CA ALA A 372 14.15 26.35 31.03
C ALA A 372 15.17 27.50 31.00
N ARG A 373 14.75 28.70 31.34
CA ARG A 373 15.62 29.90 31.41
C ARG A 373 16.72 29.77 32.47
N ALA A 374 16.39 29.21 33.63
CA ALA A 374 17.34 29.00 34.68
C ALA A 374 18.38 27.91 34.32
N ARG A 375 17.94 26.86 33.63
CA ARG A 375 18.81 25.75 33.19
C ARG A 375 19.77 26.16 32.08
N PHE A 376 19.34 27.05 31.18
CA PHE A 376 20.10 27.46 29.98
C PHE A 376 20.39 28.98 30.00
N ASN A 377 21.02 29.48 31.05
CA ASN A 377 21.33 30.91 31.26
C ASN A 377 22.33 31.47 30.25
N ASN A 378 23.05 30.63 29.52
CA ASN A 378 24.04 30.99 28.51
C ASN A 378 23.46 31.08 27.07
N VAL A 379 22.18 30.77 26.89
CA VAL A 379 21.49 30.85 25.59
C VAL A 379 20.15 31.58 25.77
N THR A 380 19.85 32.51 24.91
CA THR A 380 18.57 33.21 24.97
C THR A 380 17.43 32.31 24.52
N LEU A 381 16.42 32.11 25.37
CA LEU A 381 15.16 31.49 25.01
C LEU A 381 14.39 32.45 24.11
N SER A 382 14.31 32.16 22.81
CA SER A 382 13.90 33.12 21.77
C SER A 382 12.40 33.44 21.83
N ALA A 383 11.54 32.40 21.99
CA ALA A 383 10.09 32.56 22.06
C ALA A 383 9.39 31.36 22.61
N ILE A 384 8.17 31.55 23.05
CA ILE A 384 7.16 30.49 23.25
C ILE A 384 6.21 30.56 22.05
N HIS A 385 6.24 29.53 21.22
CA HIS A 385 5.40 29.40 20.03
C HIS A 385 4.11 28.67 20.38
N ILE A 386 2.97 29.32 20.20
CA ILE A 386 1.64 28.79 20.56
C ILE A 386 0.72 28.84 19.35
N GLU A 387 -0.02 27.74 19.07
CA GLU A 387 -1.00 27.72 17.98
C GLU A 387 -2.13 28.72 18.26
N ASN A 388 -2.32 29.69 17.33
CA ASN A 388 -3.37 30.71 17.42
C ASN A 388 -4.73 30.15 16.99
N LYS A 389 -5.26 29.18 17.76
CA LYS A 389 -6.55 28.54 17.53
C LYS A 389 -7.18 28.11 18.87
N GLY A 390 -8.49 28.25 18.98
CA GLY A 390 -9.24 27.76 20.15
C GLY A 390 -8.69 28.30 21.47
N SER A 391 -8.25 27.40 22.33
CA SER A 391 -7.69 27.69 23.66
C SER A 391 -6.37 28.46 23.63
N GLY A 392 -5.58 28.32 22.57
CA GLY A 392 -4.31 28.99 22.42
C GLY A 392 -4.45 30.52 22.45
N ILE A 393 -5.54 31.07 21.90
CA ILE A 393 -5.80 32.51 21.88
C ILE A 393 -5.81 33.09 23.30
N SER A 394 -6.55 32.46 24.21
CA SER A 394 -6.64 32.92 25.61
C SER A 394 -5.31 32.80 26.35
N LEU A 395 -4.56 31.71 26.07
CA LEU A 395 -3.26 31.47 26.67
C LEU A 395 -2.25 32.56 26.18
N ILE A 396 -2.23 32.84 24.89
CA ILE A 396 -1.38 33.90 24.30
C ILE A 396 -1.61 35.25 25.00
N GLN A 397 -2.87 35.65 25.21
CA GLN A 397 -3.20 36.90 25.87
C GLN A 397 -2.68 36.93 27.31
N GLN A 398 -2.97 35.90 28.10
CA GLN A 398 -2.57 35.83 29.52
C GLN A 398 -1.05 35.79 29.69
N LEU A 399 -0.32 35.09 28.84
CA LEU A 399 1.12 35.00 28.95
C LEU A 399 1.81 36.29 28.48
N ARG A 400 1.25 37.01 27.50
CA ARG A 400 1.72 38.35 27.10
C ARG A 400 1.56 39.36 28.22
N GLU A 401 0.44 39.35 28.93
CA GLU A 401 0.22 40.21 30.10
C GLU A 401 1.27 39.98 31.21
N LYS A 402 1.79 38.72 31.30
CA LYS A 402 2.89 38.38 32.22
C LYS A 402 4.28 38.70 31.65
N GLY A 403 4.37 39.29 30.45
CA GLY A 403 5.62 39.68 29.84
C GLY A 403 6.46 38.58 29.20
N LEU A 404 5.87 37.43 28.91
CA LEU A 404 6.58 36.32 28.25
C LEU A 404 6.72 36.55 26.73
N PRO A 405 7.82 36.09 26.09
CA PRO A 405 8.06 36.27 24.65
C PRO A 405 7.21 35.31 23.82
N ILE A 406 5.99 35.70 23.47
CA ILE A 406 5.05 34.86 22.75
C ILE A 406 5.10 35.14 21.26
N SER A 407 5.20 34.03 20.48
CA SER A 407 5.08 33.97 19.03
C SER A 407 3.88 33.10 18.64
N GLU A 408 3.04 33.63 17.75
CA GLU A 408 1.85 32.90 17.29
C GLU A 408 2.19 31.92 16.13
N LEU A 409 1.70 30.73 16.22
CA LEU A 409 1.74 29.74 15.13
C LEU A 409 0.38 29.69 14.43
N THR A 410 0.41 29.71 13.11
CA THR A 410 -0.77 29.50 12.29
C THR A 410 -0.62 28.14 11.58
N PRO A 411 -1.60 27.25 11.65
CA PRO A 411 -1.57 25.94 11.01
C PRO A 411 -1.78 26.04 9.50
N THR A 412 -0.90 26.77 8.79
CA THR A 412 -1.02 27.02 7.35
C THR A 412 0.12 26.37 6.59
N VAL A 413 -0.20 25.91 5.37
CA VAL A 413 0.74 25.48 4.33
C VAL A 413 0.64 26.44 3.17
N HIS A 414 1.78 26.82 2.60
CA HIS A 414 1.80 27.67 1.41
C HIS A 414 1.45 26.84 0.18
N ASN A 415 0.27 27.10 -0.41
CA ASN A 415 -0.11 26.51 -1.68
C ASN A 415 0.54 27.28 -2.83
N GLN A 416 1.53 26.68 -3.48
CA GLN A 416 2.30 27.30 -4.59
C GLN A 416 1.42 27.62 -5.81
N GLU A 417 0.38 26.83 -6.09
CA GLU A 417 -0.51 27.06 -7.23
C GLU A 417 -1.46 28.24 -7.01
N LEU A 418 -1.98 28.39 -5.79
CA LEU A 418 -2.91 29.46 -5.44
C LEU A 418 -2.22 30.72 -4.89
N LYS A 419 -0.91 30.69 -4.62
CA LYS A 419 -0.12 31.75 -3.96
C LYS A 419 -0.77 32.24 -2.66
N LYS A 420 -1.45 31.35 -1.93
CA LYS A 420 -2.16 31.63 -0.69
C LYS A 420 -1.88 30.55 0.35
N ASP A 421 -1.84 30.97 1.62
CA ASP A 421 -1.76 30.06 2.73
C ASP A 421 -3.14 29.43 2.99
N GLN A 422 -3.18 28.10 3.10
CA GLN A 422 -4.38 27.32 3.44
C GLN A 422 -4.16 26.61 4.77
N VAL A 423 -5.24 26.44 5.55
CA VAL A 423 -5.20 25.61 6.76
C VAL A 423 -4.93 24.17 6.33
N ALA A 424 -3.80 23.64 6.79
CA ALA A 424 -3.40 22.27 6.49
C ALA A 424 -3.93 21.30 7.52
N ASP A 425 -4.34 20.11 7.08
CA ASP A 425 -4.59 18.98 7.96
C ASP A 425 -3.28 18.48 8.60
N LYS A 426 -3.40 17.63 9.63
CA LYS A 426 -2.27 17.09 10.39
C LYS A 426 -1.31 16.28 9.53
N TYR A 427 -1.84 15.47 8.63
CA TYR A 427 -1.05 14.67 7.70
C TYR A 427 -0.18 15.54 6.79
N THR A 428 -0.77 16.56 6.18
CA THR A 428 -0.05 17.52 5.31
C THR A 428 1.06 18.24 6.07
N ARG A 429 0.79 18.65 7.33
CA ARG A 429 1.80 19.29 8.20
C ARG A 429 2.96 18.34 8.53
N PHE A 430 2.66 17.08 8.80
CA PHE A 430 3.67 16.05 9.02
C PHE A 430 4.53 15.81 7.77
N MET A 431 3.93 15.68 6.59
CA MET A 431 4.65 15.42 5.34
C MET A 431 5.67 16.51 5.00
N GLU A 432 5.44 17.76 5.43
CA GLU A 432 6.43 18.83 5.27
C GLU A 432 7.73 18.56 6.03
N VAL A 433 7.70 17.81 7.12
CA VAL A 433 8.86 17.56 8.00
C VAL A 433 9.31 16.10 8.04
N ALA A 434 8.58 15.20 7.38
CA ALA A 434 8.85 13.75 7.38
C ALA A 434 10.30 13.43 6.97
N ALA A 435 10.80 14.06 5.91
CA ALA A 435 12.17 13.87 5.45
C ALA A 435 13.25 14.27 6.48
N ASP A 436 12.96 15.26 7.35
CA ASP A 436 13.88 15.65 8.42
C ASP A 436 13.91 14.62 9.54
N LEU A 437 12.75 14.05 9.88
CA LEU A 437 12.64 12.95 10.84
C LEU A 437 13.37 11.71 10.32
N GLU A 438 13.09 11.30 9.09
CA GLU A 438 13.73 10.15 8.44
C GLU A 438 15.26 10.32 8.34
N SER A 439 15.74 11.53 8.09
CA SER A 439 17.16 11.85 8.07
C SER A 439 17.82 11.84 9.47
N GLY A 440 17.05 11.62 10.52
CA GLY A 440 17.54 11.55 11.89
C GLY A 440 17.96 12.90 12.48
N TYR A 441 17.38 14.02 12.00
CA TYR A 441 17.69 15.34 12.54
C TYR A 441 16.98 15.62 13.87
N PHE A 442 16.04 14.78 14.29
CA PHE A 442 15.32 14.94 15.54
C PHE A 442 15.91 14.07 16.64
N HIS A 443 16.38 14.71 17.70
CA HIS A 443 17.05 14.08 18.83
C HIS A 443 16.17 14.10 20.07
N ILE A 444 16.11 12.94 20.77
CA ILE A 444 15.37 12.76 22.02
C ILE A 444 16.31 12.19 23.10
N PRO A 445 16.08 12.45 24.40
CA PRO A 445 16.93 11.88 25.45
C PRO A 445 16.77 10.37 25.53
N GLU A 446 17.78 9.67 26.04
CA GLU A 446 17.65 8.23 26.31
C GLU A 446 16.63 7.94 27.43
N SER A 447 16.49 8.87 28.39
CA SER A 447 15.54 8.75 29.48
C SER A 447 14.99 10.12 29.89
N ALA A 448 13.66 10.21 29.99
CA ALA A 448 12.95 11.36 30.53
C ALA A 448 11.55 10.93 31.00
N PRO A 449 10.95 11.60 32.00
CA PRO A 449 9.63 11.22 32.52
C PRO A 449 8.51 11.24 31.47
N TRP A 450 8.60 12.14 30.50
CA TRP A 450 7.63 12.35 29.42
C TRP A 450 7.88 11.49 28.17
N LEU A 451 9.04 10.85 28.08
CA LEU A 451 9.51 10.21 26.85
C LEU A 451 8.63 9.04 26.41
N LEU A 452 8.12 8.24 27.36
CA LEU A 452 7.27 7.10 27.04
C LEU A 452 5.96 7.54 26.40
N GLU A 453 5.37 8.62 26.89
CA GLU A 453 4.13 9.19 26.35
C GLU A 453 4.38 9.74 24.94
N PHE A 454 5.46 10.51 24.74
CA PHE A 454 5.87 11.01 23.42
C PHE A 454 6.05 9.88 22.40
N ILE A 455 6.77 8.81 22.75
CA ILE A 455 6.99 7.66 21.89
C ILE A 455 5.67 6.96 21.57
N SER A 456 4.80 6.76 22.56
CA SER A 456 3.49 6.13 22.37
C SER A 456 2.60 6.92 21.43
N GLU A 457 2.59 8.26 21.54
CA GLU A 457 1.86 9.12 20.59
C GLU A 457 2.45 9.05 19.17
N CYS A 458 3.79 9.04 19.05
CA CYS A 458 4.44 8.89 17.75
C CYS A 458 4.09 7.54 17.08
N GLU A 459 4.09 6.46 17.85
CA GLU A 459 3.71 5.12 17.35
C GLU A 459 2.23 5.02 16.96
N ALA A 460 1.37 5.76 17.65
CA ALA A 460 -0.07 5.81 17.37
C ALA A 460 -0.43 6.84 16.29
N PHE A 461 0.48 7.74 15.93
CA PHE A 461 0.18 8.87 15.05
C PHE A 461 -0.17 8.43 13.63
N THR A 462 -1.30 8.92 13.17
CA THR A 462 -1.96 8.53 11.93
C THR A 462 -2.09 9.71 10.95
N GLY A 463 -1.94 10.93 11.43
CA GLY A 463 -2.25 12.13 10.66
C GLY A 463 -3.75 12.31 10.39
N GLY A 464 -4.60 11.43 10.92
CA GLY A 464 -6.06 11.44 10.74
C GLY A 464 -6.79 12.28 11.80
N LYS A 465 -8.07 12.57 11.54
CA LYS A 465 -8.93 13.29 12.50
C LYS A 465 -9.32 12.47 13.73
N GLN A 466 -8.96 11.19 13.76
CA GLN A 466 -9.33 10.23 14.81
C GLN A 466 -8.19 9.92 15.77
N ASP A 467 -7.04 10.59 15.62
CA ASP A 467 -5.94 10.44 16.56
C ASP A 467 -6.40 10.97 17.93
N ALA A 468 -6.56 10.04 18.86
CA ALA A 468 -7.14 10.34 20.17
C ALA A 468 -6.18 11.14 21.07
N HIS A 469 -4.87 11.05 20.81
CA HIS A 469 -3.78 11.73 21.52
C HIS A 469 -2.62 11.94 20.55
N ASP A 470 -2.38 13.17 20.12
CA ASP A 470 -1.31 13.54 19.20
C ASP A 470 -0.72 14.93 19.52
N ASP A 471 -0.97 15.41 20.71
CA ASP A 471 -0.58 16.76 21.16
C ASP A 471 0.94 16.95 21.16
N PHE A 472 1.70 15.93 21.62
CA PHE A 472 3.16 15.93 21.55
C PHE A 472 3.69 15.83 20.13
N VAL A 473 3.03 15.08 19.25
CA VAL A 473 3.42 14.95 17.84
C VAL A 473 3.25 16.29 17.11
N ASP A 474 2.15 16.99 17.35
CA ASP A 474 1.91 18.33 16.79
C ASP A 474 2.99 19.33 17.27
N VAL A 475 3.36 19.28 18.54
CA VAL A 475 4.48 20.09 19.10
C VAL A 475 5.81 19.78 18.40
N ALA A 476 6.14 18.52 18.14
CA ALA A 476 7.36 18.12 17.44
C ALA A 476 7.36 18.56 15.96
N ILE A 477 6.23 18.42 15.27
CA ILE A 477 6.06 18.87 13.88
C ILE A 477 6.28 20.40 13.78
N TYR A 478 5.67 21.18 14.67
CA TYR A 478 5.87 22.62 14.69
C TYR A 478 7.33 23.01 15.00
N ALA A 479 7.98 22.29 15.91
CA ALA A 479 9.40 22.54 16.23
C ALA A 479 10.30 22.34 15.01
N LEU A 480 10.08 21.28 14.22
CA LEU A 480 10.79 21.05 12.97
C LEU A 480 10.52 22.13 11.91
N LYS A 481 9.28 22.60 11.79
CA LYS A 481 8.92 23.70 10.87
C LYS A 481 9.61 25.01 11.25
N ILE A 482 9.69 25.34 12.54
CA ILE A 482 10.39 26.52 13.05
C ILE A 482 11.88 26.45 12.70
N ARG A 483 12.53 25.32 12.95
CA ARG A 483 13.93 25.08 12.59
C ARG A 483 14.19 25.29 11.10
N ARG A 484 13.31 24.74 10.22
CA ARG A 484 13.44 24.92 8.75
C ARG A 484 13.38 26.38 8.33
N LYS A 485 12.47 27.16 8.90
CA LYS A 485 12.36 28.60 8.60
C LYS A 485 13.62 29.37 9.01
N ALA A 486 14.21 29.06 10.16
CA ALA A 486 15.45 29.66 10.62
C ALA A 486 16.62 29.40 9.67
N THR A 487 16.81 28.15 9.24
CA THR A 487 17.88 27.76 8.30
C THR A 487 17.70 28.40 6.91
N GLN A 488 16.48 28.55 6.42
CA GLN A 488 16.22 29.22 5.12
C GLN A 488 16.50 30.73 5.16
N THR A 489 16.22 31.35 6.28
CA THR A 489 16.49 32.81 6.47
C THR A 489 18.00 33.11 6.48
N ASP A 490 18.80 32.24 7.10
CA ASP A 490 20.26 32.35 7.09
C ASP A 490 20.86 32.23 5.68
N TRP A 491 20.38 31.27 4.87
CA TRP A 491 20.79 31.14 3.48
C TRP A 491 20.37 32.33 2.60
N GLY A 492 19.20 32.91 2.86
CA GLY A 492 18.72 34.13 2.19
C GLY A 492 19.58 35.34 2.50
N THR A 493 19.97 35.50 3.77
CA THR A 493 20.86 36.57 4.22
C THR A 493 22.28 36.40 3.69
N PHE A 494 22.80 35.16 3.63
CA PHE A 494 24.10 34.82 3.04
C PHE A 494 24.14 35.13 1.55
N LYS A 495 23.12 34.76 0.78
CA LYS A 495 23.01 35.04 -0.66
C LYS A 495 22.95 36.54 -0.93
N ASN A 496 22.17 37.30 -0.18
CA ASN A 496 22.06 38.75 -0.34
C ASN A 496 23.35 39.49 0.02
N ASN A 497 24.10 39.00 1.01
CA ASN A 497 25.40 39.58 1.37
C ASN A 497 26.52 39.18 0.39
N PHE A 498 26.40 38.03 -0.27
CA PHE A 498 27.36 37.59 -1.30
C PHE A 498 27.16 38.32 -2.62
N ILE A 499 25.88 38.57 -3.01
CA ILE A 499 25.56 39.32 -4.25
C ILE A 499 25.86 40.82 -4.10
N ARG A 500 25.92 41.38 -2.87
CA ARG A 500 26.32 42.79 -2.64
C ARG A 500 27.84 43.02 -2.59
N ARG A 501 28.67 41.97 -2.69
CA ARG A 501 30.14 42.05 -2.68
C ARG A 501 30.77 41.78 -4.05
N PHE A 502 30.00 41.56 -5.07
CA PHE A 502 30.36 41.53 -6.47
C PHE A 502 29.40 42.44 -7.26
#